data_e4cab5090fac31d27b2bbe01447f8f7a
#
_entry.id   e4cab5090fac31d27b2bbe01447f8f7a
#
_cell.length_a   1.000
_cell.length_b   1.000
_cell.length_c   1.000
_cell.angle_alpha   90.00
_cell.angle_beta   90.00
_cell.angle_gamma   90.00
#
_symmetry.space_group_name_H-M   'P 1'
#
loop_
_entity.id
_entity.type
_entity.pdbx_description
1 polymer ?
#
loop_
_entity_poly.entity_id
_entity_poly.type
_entity_poly.pdbx_seq_one_letter_code
_entity_poly.pdbx_strand_id
1 'polypeptide(L)'
;MYQKALSYYITMLYRSFADFTGDKLQEVGLNFGLLFFIVYIGKKPNCTPSELTKALSVDWGHSQRCINRLTDDGFITKEKSGRHYLLNLTERGQEAFEAAHRLFFDWDDRIMTNLTAKEMAPL
;
A
#
# COMPACT_ATOMS: atom_id res chain seq x y z
N MET A 1 -8.00 -33.03 14.72
CA MET A 1 -7.08 -31.95 14.75
C MET A 1 -7.60 -30.79 13.93
N TYR A 2 -7.40 -29.66 14.41
CA TYR A 2 -7.85 -28.55 13.66
C TYR A 2 -7.02 -28.39 12.41
N GLN A 3 -7.58 -27.85 11.45
CA GLN A 3 -6.93 -27.65 10.21
C GLN A 3 -6.49 -26.24 10.06
N LYS A 4 -5.60 -26.03 9.13
CA LYS A 4 -5.18 -24.72 8.76
C LYS A 4 -6.31 -24.11 7.96
N ALA A 5 -7.19 -23.39 8.66
CA ALA A 5 -8.31 -22.75 8.02
C ALA A 5 -7.86 -21.63 7.11
N LEU A 6 -8.75 -21.20 6.23
CA LEU A 6 -8.47 -20.11 5.31
C LEU A 6 -8.00 -18.85 6.07
N SER A 7 -8.63 -18.56 7.20
CA SER A 7 -8.24 -17.41 8.02
C SER A 7 -6.80 -17.51 8.50
N TYR A 8 -6.35 -18.71 8.80
CA TYR A 8 -4.96 -18.92 9.19
C TYR A 8 -4.01 -18.52 8.06
N TYR A 9 -4.30 -18.98 6.83
CA TYR A 9 -3.45 -18.65 5.69
C TYR A 9 -3.49 -17.17 5.35
N ILE A 10 -4.65 -16.56 5.45
CA ILE A 10 -4.77 -15.12 5.20
C ILE A 10 -3.92 -14.35 6.21
N THR A 11 -3.97 -14.74 7.48
CA THR A 11 -3.17 -14.09 8.51
C THR A 11 -1.69 -14.25 8.26
N MET A 12 -1.28 -15.45 7.89
CA MET A 12 0.14 -15.71 7.62
C MET A 12 0.63 -14.95 6.40
N LEU A 13 -0.19 -14.90 5.34
CA LEU A 13 0.16 -14.14 4.15
C LEU A 13 0.26 -12.66 4.44
N TYR A 14 -0.66 -12.13 5.24
CA TYR A 14 -0.62 -10.73 5.61
C TYR A 14 0.66 -10.39 6.37
N ARG A 15 1.02 -11.22 7.35
CA ARG A 15 2.24 -11.01 8.13
C ARG A 15 3.47 -11.08 7.25
N SER A 16 3.50 -12.07 6.37
CA SER A 16 4.61 -12.24 5.44
C SER A 16 4.79 -11.00 4.56
N PHE A 17 3.70 -10.51 4.02
CA PHE A 17 3.72 -9.32 3.18
C PHE A 17 4.18 -8.09 3.96
N ALA A 18 3.63 -7.88 5.16
CA ALA A 18 3.99 -6.74 5.98
C ALA A 18 5.46 -6.76 6.39
N ASP A 19 5.96 -7.93 6.77
CA ASP A 19 7.36 -8.07 7.14
C ASP A 19 8.28 -7.85 5.94
N PHE A 20 7.91 -8.42 4.80
CA PHE A 20 8.70 -8.30 3.59
C PHE A 20 8.80 -6.85 3.12
N THR A 21 7.67 -6.13 3.16
CA THR A 21 7.62 -4.77 2.64
C THR A 21 8.12 -3.73 3.62
N GLY A 22 7.98 -3.98 4.93
CA GLY A 22 8.29 -2.98 5.94
C GLY A 22 9.69 -2.40 5.85
N ASP A 23 10.69 -3.26 5.81
CA ASP A 23 12.08 -2.82 5.73
C ASP A 23 12.37 -2.08 4.44
N LYS A 24 11.84 -2.58 3.34
CA LYS A 24 12.09 -1.98 2.03
C LYS A 24 11.39 -0.63 1.87
N LEU A 25 10.23 -0.47 2.47
CA LEU A 25 9.53 0.82 2.44
C LEU A 25 10.28 1.89 3.22
N GLN A 26 10.97 1.51 4.29
CA GLN A 26 11.77 2.46 5.04
C GLN A 26 12.87 3.09 4.19
N GLU A 27 13.40 2.37 3.23
CA GLU A 27 14.45 2.88 2.36
C GLU A 27 13.95 4.07 1.52
N VAL A 28 12.65 4.14 1.24
CA VAL A 28 12.08 5.25 0.49
C VAL A 28 11.29 6.20 1.39
N GLY A 29 11.41 6.05 2.71
CA GLY A 29 10.80 6.97 3.66
C GLY A 29 9.33 6.70 3.95
N LEU A 30 8.86 5.51 3.66
CA LEU A 30 7.47 5.13 3.91
C LEU A 30 7.39 4.07 4.98
N ASN A 31 6.16 3.76 5.36
CA ASN A 31 5.87 2.60 6.20
C ASN A 31 4.66 1.89 5.61
N PHE A 32 4.35 0.72 6.16
CA PHE A 32 3.27 -0.09 5.64
C PHE A 32 1.93 0.64 5.68
N GLY A 33 1.72 1.46 6.71
CA GLY A 33 0.46 2.20 6.85
C GLY A 33 0.22 3.23 5.76
N LEU A 34 1.28 3.75 5.15
CA LEU A 34 1.16 4.76 4.10
C LEU A 34 1.21 4.19 2.69
N LEU A 35 1.56 2.91 2.59
CA LEU A 35 1.77 2.24 1.30
C LEU A 35 0.57 2.37 0.37
N PHE A 36 -0.62 2.04 0.88
CA PHE A 36 -1.80 2.01 0.04
C PHE A 36 -2.30 3.39 -0.35
N PHE A 37 -1.97 4.39 0.45
CA PHE A 37 -2.27 5.78 0.08
C PHE A 37 -1.48 6.18 -1.15
N ILE A 38 -0.18 5.89 -1.16
CA ILE A 38 0.67 6.18 -2.31
C ILE A 38 0.21 5.41 -3.54
N VAL A 39 -0.12 4.14 -3.38
CA VAL A 39 -0.56 3.31 -4.50
C VAL A 39 -1.87 3.85 -5.10
N TYR A 40 -2.82 4.20 -4.25
CA TYR A 40 -4.10 4.71 -4.76
C TYR A 40 -3.91 6.03 -5.50
N ILE A 41 -3.18 6.96 -4.89
CA ILE A 41 -2.96 8.28 -5.52
C ILE A 41 -2.24 8.14 -6.84
N GLY A 42 -1.26 7.24 -6.90
CA GLY A 42 -0.53 7.00 -8.15
C GLY A 42 -1.40 6.45 -9.25
N LYS A 43 -2.39 5.62 -8.90
CA LYS A 43 -3.30 5.03 -9.88
C LYS A 43 -4.46 5.95 -10.25
N LYS A 44 -4.77 6.90 -9.39
CA LYS A 44 -5.90 7.81 -9.59
C LYS A 44 -5.44 9.26 -9.42
N PRO A 45 -4.70 9.79 -10.40
CA PRO A 45 -4.29 11.20 -10.32
C PRO A 45 -5.49 12.12 -10.17
N ASN A 46 -5.32 13.19 -9.43
CA ASN A 46 -6.36 14.15 -9.13
C ASN A 46 -7.52 13.60 -8.30
N CYS A 47 -7.28 12.52 -7.56
CA CYS A 47 -8.32 12.02 -6.67
C CYS A 47 -8.51 12.99 -5.49
N THR A 48 -9.70 12.96 -4.91
CA THR A 48 -10.00 13.79 -3.74
C THR A 48 -9.75 12.99 -2.47
N PRO A 49 -9.54 13.69 -1.33
CA PRO A 49 -9.45 12.99 -0.04
C PRO A 49 -10.65 12.10 0.26
N SER A 50 -11.86 12.53 -0.15
CA SER A 50 -13.07 11.71 0.05
C SER A 50 -13.02 10.42 -0.74
N GLU A 51 -12.63 10.51 -2.01
CA GLU A 51 -12.53 9.32 -2.86
C GLU A 51 -11.51 8.33 -2.30
N LEU A 52 -10.35 8.84 -1.90
CA LEU A 52 -9.28 8.04 -1.33
C LEU A 52 -9.74 7.34 -0.04
N THR A 53 -10.34 8.10 0.86
CA THR A 53 -10.79 7.58 2.14
C THR A 53 -11.81 6.47 1.96
N LYS A 54 -12.75 6.67 1.05
CA LYS A 54 -13.78 5.68 0.75
C LYS A 54 -13.18 4.42 0.11
N ALA A 55 -12.28 4.62 -0.85
CA ALA A 55 -11.67 3.51 -1.57
C ALA A 55 -10.86 2.61 -0.64
N LEU A 56 -10.15 3.20 0.32
CA LEU A 56 -9.32 2.43 1.25
C LEU A 56 -10.09 1.95 2.47
N SER A 57 -11.37 2.33 2.60
CA SER A 57 -12.21 1.91 3.72
C SER A 57 -11.61 2.24 5.08
N VAL A 58 -11.02 3.42 5.20
CA VAL A 58 -10.45 3.90 6.45
C VAL A 58 -11.32 5.03 6.99
N ASP A 59 -11.18 5.33 8.28
CA ASP A 59 -11.95 6.44 8.83
C ASP A 59 -11.34 7.77 8.39
N TRP A 60 -12.19 8.81 8.40
CA TRP A 60 -11.80 10.12 7.91
C TRP A 60 -10.61 10.71 8.66
N GLY A 61 -10.62 10.61 9.98
CA GLY A 61 -9.54 11.18 10.78
C GLY A 61 -8.20 10.55 10.49
N HIS A 62 -8.18 9.22 10.38
CA HIS A 62 -6.97 8.49 10.03
C HIS A 62 -6.48 8.89 8.64
N SER A 63 -7.40 8.95 7.69
CA SER A 63 -7.09 9.33 6.33
C SER A 63 -6.46 10.71 6.26
N GLN A 64 -7.04 11.67 6.98
CA GLN A 64 -6.51 13.03 6.99
C GLN A 64 -5.11 13.10 7.58
N ARG A 65 -4.85 12.35 8.64
CA ARG A 65 -3.51 12.31 9.23
C ARG A 65 -2.48 11.75 8.25
N CYS A 66 -2.85 10.71 7.53
CA CYS A 66 -1.96 10.10 6.54
C CYS A 66 -1.70 11.04 5.36
N ILE A 67 -2.75 11.68 4.86
CA ILE A 67 -2.62 12.64 3.75
C ILE A 67 -1.73 13.80 4.17
N ASN A 68 -1.94 14.33 5.36
CA ASN A 68 -1.12 15.43 5.85
C ASN A 68 0.33 15.03 6.01
N ARG A 69 0.57 13.83 6.53
CA ARG A 69 1.92 13.33 6.68
C ARG A 69 2.63 13.17 5.33
N LEU A 70 1.93 12.60 4.36
CA LEU A 70 2.50 12.44 3.02
C LEU A 70 2.76 13.78 2.35
N THR A 71 1.90 14.76 2.60
CA THR A 71 2.10 16.11 2.08
C THR A 71 3.31 16.75 2.72
N ASP A 72 3.41 16.68 4.05
CA ASP A 72 4.50 17.28 4.80
C ASP A 72 5.85 16.64 4.42
N ASP A 73 5.85 15.34 4.18
CA ASP A 73 7.08 14.62 3.82
C ASP A 73 7.43 14.75 2.34
N GLY A 74 6.60 15.44 1.57
CA GLY A 74 6.93 15.73 0.17
C GLY A 74 6.60 14.63 -0.83
N PHE A 75 5.76 13.68 -0.45
CA PHE A 75 5.37 12.59 -1.36
C PHE A 75 4.18 12.96 -2.25
N ILE A 76 3.32 13.82 -1.78
CA ILE A 76 2.13 14.19 -2.53
C ILE A 76 1.91 15.69 -2.45
N THR A 77 1.11 16.20 -3.39
CA THR A 77 0.59 17.56 -3.33
C THR A 77 -0.88 17.49 -3.02
N LYS A 78 -1.37 18.51 -2.34
CA LYS A 78 -2.77 18.67 -2.00
C LYS A 78 -3.17 20.06 -2.44
N GLU A 79 -3.72 20.15 -3.64
CA GLU A 79 -4.05 21.43 -4.24
C GLU A 79 -5.55 21.68 -4.24
N LYS A 80 -5.93 22.89 -3.89
CA LYS A 80 -7.33 23.24 -3.84
C LYS A 80 -7.85 23.54 -5.25
N SER A 81 -8.99 22.96 -5.59
CA SER A 81 -9.65 23.19 -6.86
C SER A 81 -11.15 23.35 -6.56
N GLY A 82 -11.61 24.59 -6.55
CA GLY A 82 -12.98 24.88 -6.19
C GLY A 82 -13.25 24.48 -4.75
N ARG A 83 -14.20 23.56 -4.55
CA ARG A 83 -14.57 23.09 -3.21
C ARG A 83 -13.81 21.83 -2.81
N HIS A 84 -12.98 21.32 -3.70
CA HIS A 84 -12.29 20.06 -3.47
C HIS A 84 -10.79 20.27 -3.41
N TYR A 85 -10.12 19.28 -2.85
CA TYR A 85 -8.68 19.18 -2.95
C TYR A 85 -8.36 18.06 -3.91
N LEU A 86 -7.28 18.22 -4.66
CA LEU A 86 -6.81 17.21 -5.58
C LEU A 86 -5.46 16.69 -5.10
N LEU A 87 -5.34 15.38 -5.06
CA LEU A 87 -4.12 14.73 -4.59
C LEU A 87 -3.36 14.16 -5.77
N ASN A 88 -2.06 14.42 -5.79
CA ASN A 88 -1.18 13.90 -6.84
C ASN A 88 0.18 13.56 -6.25
N LEU A 89 0.90 12.65 -6.89
CA LEU A 89 2.25 12.32 -6.47
C LEU A 89 3.22 13.42 -6.92
N THR A 90 4.19 13.69 -6.06
CA THR A 90 5.36 14.49 -6.45
C THR A 90 6.35 13.56 -7.13
N GLU A 91 7.51 14.09 -7.55
CA GLU A 91 8.57 13.24 -8.07
C GLU A 91 9.01 12.20 -7.04
N ARG A 92 9.15 12.62 -5.78
CA ARG A 92 9.48 11.70 -4.68
C ARG A 92 8.39 10.65 -4.49
N GLY A 93 7.13 11.08 -4.59
CA GLY A 93 5.99 10.17 -4.50
C GLY A 93 5.96 9.17 -5.64
N GLN A 94 6.33 9.60 -6.83
CA GLN A 94 6.39 8.72 -7.98
C GLN A 94 7.46 7.64 -7.81
N GLU A 95 8.62 8.00 -7.28
CA GLU A 95 9.66 7.03 -6.98
C GLU A 95 9.20 6.02 -5.94
N ALA A 96 8.50 6.48 -4.91
CA ALA A 96 7.95 5.60 -3.89
C ALA A 96 6.87 4.69 -4.46
N PHE A 97 6.03 5.22 -5.35
CA PHE A 97 4.99 4.45 -6.01
C PHE A 97 5.60 3.31 -6.84
N GLU A 98 6.64 3.61 -7.59
CA GLU A 98 7.31 2.60 -8.40
C GLU A 98 7.99 1.54 -7.55
N ALA A 99 8.59 1.96 -6.44
CA ALA A 99 9.20 1.02 -5.51
C ALA A 99 8.15 0.10 -4.90
N ALA A 100 7.00 0.66 -4.50
CA ALA A 100 5.90 -0.12 -3.94
C ALA A 100 5.37 -1.12 -4.96
N HIS A 101 5.25 -0.69 -6.20
CA HIS A 101 4.77 -1.55 -7.27
C HIS A 101 5.70 -2.74 -7.47
N ARG A 102 7.01 -2.49 -7.48
CA ARG A 102 7.99 -3.58 -7.59
C ARG A 102 7.90 -4.54 -6.41
N LEU A 103 7.64 -4.01 -5.21
CA LEU A 103 7.51 -4.86 -4.03
C LEU A 103 6.35 -5.84 -4.13
N PHE A 104 5.23 -5.40 -4.69
CA PHE A 104 4.08 -6.29 -4.88
C PHE A 104 4.47 -7.47 -5.78
N PHE A 105 5.10 -7.18 -6.90
CA PHE A 105 5.51 -8.24 -7.82
C PHE A 105 6.57 -9.16 -7.21
N ASP A 106 7.54 -8.60 -6.51
CA ASP A 106 8.59 -9.39 -5.87
C ASP A 106 8.02 -10.33 -4.83
N TRP A 107 7.07 -9.84 -4.03
CA TRP A 107 6.45 -10.66 -3.01
C TRP A 107 5.59 -11.75 -3.65
N ASP A 108 4.83 -11.40 -4.68
CA ASP A 108 4.00 -12.37 -5.39
C ASP A 108 4.86 -13.51 -5.96
N ASP A 109 5.97 -13.17 -6.60
CA ASP A 109 6.88 -14.17 -7.15
C ASP A 109 7.41 -15.10 -6.06
N ARG A 110 7.81 -14.51 -4.93
CA ARG A 110 8.36 -15.28 -3.82
C ARG A 110 7.32 -16.25 -3.26
N ILE A 111 6.10 -15.77 -3.05
CA ILE A 111 5.03 -16.56 -2.47
C ILE A 111 4.58 -17.65 -3.45
N MET A 112 4.41 -17.32 -4.71
CA MET A 112 3.98 -18.29 -5.70
C MET A 112 5.01 -19.42 -5.87
N THR A 113 6.28 -19.06 -5.86
CA THR A 113 7.34 -20.07 -5.95
C THR A 113 7.30 -21.00 -4.75
N ASN A 114 7.17 -20.48 -3.56
CA ASN A 114 7.11 -21.27 -2.35
C ASN A 114 5.87 -22.15 -2.31
N LEU A 115 4.72 -21.62 -2.68
CA LEU A 115 3.49 -22.39 -2.69
C LEU A 115 3.56 -23.53 -3.71
N THR A 116 4.09 -23.25 -4.89
CA THR A 116 4.22 -24.26 -5.92
C THR A 116 5.14 -25.39 -5.45
N ALA A 117 6.25 -25.05 -4.85
CA ALA A 117 7.24 -26.04 -4.43
C ALA A 117 6.82 -26.83 -3.20
N LYS A 118 6.16 -26.17 -2.23
CA LYS A 118 5.91 -26.79 -0.92
C LYS A 118 4.47 -27.14 -0.67
N GLU A 119 3.54 -26.36 -1.18
CA GLU A 119 2.14 -26.48 -0.78
C GLU A 119 1.25 -26.94 -1.92
N MET A 120 1.56 -26.56 -3.14
CA MET A 120 0.69 -26.87 -4.27
C MET A 120 1.13 -28.05 -5.08
N ALA A 121 2.40 -28.39 -5.02
CA ALA A 121 2.92 -29.51 -5.81
C ALA A 121 2.18 -30.83 -5.55
N PRO A 122 1.81 -31.16 -4.31
CA PRO A 122 1.09 -32.40 -4.05
C PRO A 122 -0.34 -32.43 -4.57
N LEU A 123 -0.89 -31.28 -4.86
CA LEU A 123 -2.25 -31.23 -5.35
C LEU A 123 -2.35 -31.78 -6.75
#